data_c88054b90336404c13cff5d64b58e548
#
_entry.id   c88054b90336404c13cff5d64b58e548
#
_cell.length_a   1.000
_cell.length_b   1.000
_cell.length_c   1.000
_cell.angle_alpha   90.00
_cell.angle_beta   90.00
_cell.angle_gamma   90.00
#
_symmetry.space_group_name_H-M   'P 1'
#
loop_
_entity.id
_entity.type
_entity.pdbx_description
1 polymer ?
#
loop_
_entity_poly.entity_id
_entity_poly.type
_entity_poly.pdbx_seq_one_letter_code
_entity_poly.pdbx_strand_id
1 'polypeptide(L)'
;MTTRTRNLAPLLALALAGCVDRGDWQPAPKLAPQTLGLAHTVTGAAVAPAAWPAEGWWQRYGDAQLDQLVGEALAGSPSLATAQARLRAAQAQAVTAHAARLPTTTVSAEADRQRYPQDYLFPPPYGGGYVNNGRAALDLSWDLDFWGRNRALLAAARSGVAAAEADRAAARLALAVAVVQAYVQLDLQHALLDVTNDNLKQQQSILELTQQRVSAGLENSARVKQSSGQVALTRAGVAYVEGAIELARNQLADLVGAGPDRGAQLTRPRLAPPASIALPSVLPAELLGRRPDVAAARAQVESAGYAVKAAEADFYPNVNLMAFAGFQSIDLTRVFEPANRILGAGAAVSLPVFNRGALRGALLAHQAQVDQSVAQYNQTLLDAVREVADVVTNWRALERDNARW
;
A
#
# COMPACT_ATOMS: atom_id res chain seq x y z
N MET A 1 -60.87 0.69 24.32
CA MET A 1 -59.95 1.26 23.33
C MET A 1 -58.86 0.24 22.94
N THR A 2 -59.21 -0.87 22.28
CA THR A 2 -58.23 -2.00 22.06
C THR A 2 -58.41 -2.71 20.72
N THR A 3 -58.51 -2.00 19.56
CA THR A 3 -58.69 -2.70 18.28
C THR A 3 -57.99 -2.05 17.07
N ARG A 4 -57.13 -1.01 17.19
CA ARG A 4 -56.46 -0.36 16.05
C ARG A 4 -55.00 -0.69 15.83
N THR A 5 -54.32 -1.45 16.71
CA THR A 5 -52.90 -1.73 16.58
C THR A 5 -52.57 -2.98 15.74
N ARG A 6 -53.56 -3.82 15.41
CA ARG A 6 -53.35 -5.12 14.72
C ARG A 6 -53.04 -5.01 13.22
N ASN A 7 -53.29 -3.89 12.56
CA ASN A 7 -53.12 -3.75 11.10
C ASN A 7 -51.88 -2.97 10.68
N LEU A 8 -51.06 -2.46 11.62
CA LEU A 8 -49.83 -1.75 11.29
C LEU A 8 -48.65 -2.70 11.03
N ALA A 9 -48.62 -3.87 11.66
CA ALA A 9 -47.57 -4.84 11.48
C ALA A 9 -47.39 -5.40 10.06
N PRO A 10 -48.51 -5.77 9.33
CA PRO A 10 -48.35 -6.26 7.95
C PRO A 10 -48.00 -5.13 6.97
N LEU A 11 -48.41 -3.88 7.19
CA LEU A 11 -48.00 -2.74 6.36
C LEU A 11 -46.52 -2.41 6.55
N LEU A 12 -45.96 -2.53 7.76
CA LEU A 12 -44.55 -2.39 8.04
C LEU A 12 -43.73 -3.54 7.41
N ALA A 13 -44.25 -4.78 7.44
CA ALA A 13 -43.64 -5.93 6.80
C ALA A 13 -43.64 -5.84 5.27
N LEU A 14 -44.69 -5.30 4.62
CA LEU A 14 -44.69 -5.08 3.19
C LEU A 14 -43.76 -3.93 2.76
N ALA A 15 -43.57 -2.89 3.56
CA ALA A 15 -42.60 -1.83 3.31
C ALA A 15 -41.14 -2.33 3.42
N LEU A 16 -40.89 -3.33 4.23
CA LEU A 16 -39.56 -3.97 4.40
C LEU A 16 -39.18 -4.94 3.25
N ALA A 17 -40.18 -5.56 2.59
CA ALA A 17 -39.94 -6.60 1.59
C ALA A 17 -39.63 -6.08 0.16
N GLY A 18 -39.85 -4.81 -0.13
CA GLY A 18 -39.82 -4.26 -1.50
C GLY A 18 -38.58 -3.47 -1.89
N CYS A 19 -37.41 -3.65 -1.24
CA CYS A 19 -36.53 -2.52 -1.18
C CYS A 19 -35.12 -2.64 -1.76
N VAL A 20 -34.59 -3.79 -2.05
CA VAL A 20 -33.22 -3.88 -2.60
C VAL A 20 -33.25 -4.45 -4.00
N ASP A 21 -33.34 -3.58 -4.99
CA ASP A 21 -32.94 -3.94 -6.36
C ASP A 21 -31.40 -3.93 -6.40
N ARG A 22 -30.81 -5.10 -6.20
CA ARG A 22 -29.35 -5.30 -6.24
C ARG A 22 -28.79 -5.29 -7.66
N GLY A 23 -29.66 -5.36 -8.68
CA GLY A 23 -29.28 -5.64 -10.06
C GLY A 23 -28.59 -7.01 -10.18
N ASP A 24 -28.32 -7.43 -11.41
CA ASP A 24 -27.62 -8.69 -11.73
C ASP A 24 -26.06 -8.54 -11.68
N TRP A 25 -25.54 -7.56 -10.91
CA TRP A 25 -24.10 -7.37 -10.85
C TRP A 25 -23.39 -8.58 -10.23
N GLN A 26 -22.42 -9.08 -10.95
CA GLN A 26 -21.46 -10.07 -10.46
C GLN A 26 -20.05 -9.48 -10.54
N PRO A 27 -19.22 -9.71 -9.52
CA PRO A 27 -17.83 -9.26 -9.56
C PRO A 27 -17.10 -9.80 -10.78
N ALA A 28 -16.20 -8.98 -11.35
CA ALA A 28 -15.31 -9.41 -12.41
C ALA A 28 -14.55 -10.69 -12.00
N PRO A 29 -14.29 -11.62 -12.92
CA PRO A 29 -13.62 -12.89 -12.60
C PRO A 29 -12.16 -12.64 -12.21
N LYS A 30 -11.74 -13.25 -11.09
CA LYS A 30 -10.33 -13.32 -10.70
C LYS A 30 -9.62 -14.36 -11.56
N LEU A 31 -8.45 -14.01 -12.09
CA LEU A 31 -7.59 -14.99 -12.75
C LEU A 31 -7.18 -16.07 -11.75
N ALA A 32 -7.28 -17.32 -12.19
CA ALA A 32 -6.78 -18.43 -11.40
C ALA A 32 -5.29 -18.65 -11.73
N PRO A 33 -4.43 -18.69 -10.73
CA PRO A 33 -2.98 -18.86 -10.92
C PRO A 33 -2.60 -20.09 -11.73
N GLN A 34 -3.37 -21.15 -11.56
CA GLN A 34 -3.16 -22.44 -12.22
C GLN A 34 -3.39 -22.37 -13.74
N THR A 35 -4.15 -21.37 -14.22
CA THR A 35 -4.39 -21.16 -15.65
C THR A 35 -3.27 -20.38 -16.35
N LEU A 36 -2.35 -19.79 -15.58
CA LEU A 36 -1.21 -19.03 -16.11
C LEU A 36 -0.04 -19.99 -16.31
N GLY A 37 0.07 -20.54 -17.52
CA GLY A 37 1.06 -21.55 -17.87
C GLY A 37 2.49 -20.99 -17.87
N LEU A 38 3.33 -21.48 -16.94
CA LEU A 38 4.79 -21.28 -16.93
C LEU A 38 5.56 -22.52 -17.38
N ALA A 39 4.88 -23.61 -17.69
CA ALA A 39 5.48 -24.92 -17.93
C ALA A 39 6.58 -24.88 -19.00
N HIS A 40 6.36 -24.23 -20.14
CA HIS A 40 7.35 -24.10 -21.20
C HIS A 40 8.57 -23.26 -20.79
N THR A 41 8.35 -22.19 -20.03
CA THR A 41 9.42 -21.29 -19.61
C THR A 41 10.31 -21.93 -18.55
N VAL A 42 9.76 -22.78 -17.71
CA VAL A 42 10.49 -23.43 -16.59
C VAL A 42 11.08 -24.80 -17.00
N THR A 43 10.68 -25.37 -18.15
CA THR A 43 11.19 -26.66 -18.64
C THR A 43 12.70 -26.62 -18.79
N GLY A 44 13.43 -27.49 -18.05
CA GLY A 44 14.89 -27.58 -18.09
C GLY A 44 15.66 -26.59 -17.18
N ALA A 45 14.98 -25.73 -16.43
CA ALA A 45 15.64 -25.06 -15.31
C ALA A 45 15.92 -26.06 -14.19
N ALA A 46 17.06 -25.95 -13.51
CA ALA A 46 17.36 -26.76 -12.33
C ALA A 46 16.30 -26.46 -11.26
N VAL A 47 15.34 -27.38 -11.13
CA VAL A 47 14.28 -27.32 -10.13
C VAL A 47 14.76 -28.17 -8.94
N ALA A 48 15.05 -27.51 -7.82
CA ALA A 48 15.31 -28.21 -6.57
C ALA A 48 14.15 -27.95 -5.59
N PRO A 49 13.89 -28.85 -4.64
CA PRO A 49 13.05 -28.54 -3.48
C PRO A 49 13.81 -27.52 -2.62
N ALA A 50 13.98 -26.32 -3.19
CA ALA A 50 14.67 -25.22 -2.51
C ALA A 50 13.70 -24.56 -1.56
N ALA A 51 14.11 -24.37 -0.32
CA ALA A 51 13.42 -23.48 0.59
C ALA A 51 13.34 -22.07 -0.01
N TRP A 52 12.22 -21.40 0.18
CA TRP A 52 12.09 -20.00 -0.20
C TRP A 52 13.18 -19.18 0.50
N PRO A 53 13.74 -18.14 -0.16
CA PRO A 53 14.76 -17.31 0.44
C PRO A 53 14.28 -16.77 1.79
N ALA A 54 15.08 -17.01 2.83
CA ALA A 54 14.83 -16.47 4.15
C ALA A 54 15.02 -14.94 4.17
N GLU A 55 14.56 -14.27 5.22
CA GLU A 55 15.02 -12.92 5.50
C GLU A 55 16.55 -12.89 5.54
N GLY A 56 17.16 -11.88 4.92
CA GLY A 56 18.63 -11.83 4.81
C GLY A 56 19.22 -12.60 3.62
N TRP A 57 18.42 -12.90 2.58
CA TRP A 57 18.85 -13.62 1.38
C TRP A 57 20.10 -13.04 0.70
N TRP A 58 20.37 -11.74 0.88
CA TRP A 58 21.54 -11.03 0.34
C TRP A 58 22.85 -11.43 1.02
N GLN A 59 22.81 -11.96 2.24
CA GLN A 59 24.00 -12.42 2.98
C GLN A 59 24.77 -13.53 2.24
N ARG A 60 24.08 -14.23 1.31
CA ARG A 60 24.73 -15.23 0.45
C ARG A 60 25.83 -14.68 -0.45
N TYR A 61 25.86 -13.36 -0.67
CA TYR A 61 26.94 -12.72 -1.42
C TYR A 61 28.22 -12.55 -0.62
N GLY A 62 28.21 -12.83 0.68
CA GLY A 62 29.39 -12.90 1.55
C GLY A 62 30.14 -11.58 1.75
N ASP A 63 29.49 -10.44 1.54
CA ASP A 63 30.08 -9.11 1.67
C ASP A 63 29.46 -8.34 2.85
N ALA A 64 30.26 -8.12 3.90
CA ALA A 64 29.80 -7.42 5.10
C ALA A 64 29.36 -5.96 4.85
N GLN A 65 29.95 -5.28 3.84
CA GLN A 65 29.55 -3.93 3.45
C GLN A 65 28.14 -3.93 2.84
N LEU A 66 27.80 -4.95 2.05
CA LEU A 66 26.44 -5.14 1.53
C LEU A 66 25.44 -5.37 2.67
N ASP A 67 25.79 -6.24 3.63
CA ASP A 67 24.92 -6.51 4.78
C ASP A 67 24.66 -5.25 5.60
N GLN A 68 25.69 -4.44 5.80
CA GLN A 68 25.57 -3.15 6.49
C GLN A 68 24.67 -2.18 5.73
N LEU A 69 24.86 -2.02 4.41
CA LEU A 69 24.07 -1.12 3.57
C LEU A 69 22.58 -1.50 3.55
N VAL A 70 22.28 -2.80 3.40
CA VAL A 70 20.88 -3.26 3.47
C VAL A 70 20.30 -3.00 4.87
N GLY A 71 21.07 -3.24 5.93
CA GLY A 71 20.67 -2.92 7.30
C GLY A 71 20.36 -1.43 7.50
N GLU A 72 21.24 -0.55 7.03
CA GLU A 72 21.05 0.91 7.07
C GLU A 72 19.82 1.33 6.28
N ALA A 73 19.63 0.82 5.06
CA ALA A 73 18.45 1.12 4.23
C ALA A 73 17.15 0.72 4.93
N LEU A 74 17.10 -0.50 5.47
CA LEU A 74 15.90 -0.99 6.15
C LEU A 74 15.59 -0.25 7.46
N ALA A 75 16.57 0.39 8.08
CA ALA A 75 16.41 1.18 9.29
C ALA A 75 16.08 2.67 9.00
N GLY A 76 16.67 3.26 7.94
CA GLY A 76 16.70 4.70 7.71
C GLY A 76 15.96 5.21 6.47
N SER A 77 15.54 4.34 5.55
CA SER A 77 14.94 4.80 4.28
C SER A 77 13.60 5.50 4.47
N PRO A 78 13.43 6.72 3.92
CA PRO A 78 12.15 7.46 3.93
C PRO A 78 11.02 6.72 3.23
N SER A 79 11.32 5.90 2.20
CA SER A 79 10.31 5.12 1.49
C SER A 79 9.66 4.07 2.40
N LEU A 80 10.46 3.38 3.21
CA LEU A 80 9.94 2.41 4.17
C LEU A 80 9.21 3.10 5.34
N ALA A 81 9.68 4.27 5.79
CA ALA A 81 8.99 5.08 6.77
C ALA A 81 7.59 5.51 6.28
N THR A 82 7.47 5.84 4.98
CA THR A 82 6.18 6.13 4.34
C THR A 82 5.24 4.91 4.36
N ALA A 83 5.73 3.73 4.00
CA ALA A 83 4.95 2.49 4.06
C ALA A 83 4.48 2.18 5.51
N GLN A 84 5.36 2.37 6.49
CA GLN A 84 5.02 2.23 7.91
C GLN A 84 3.97 3.25 8.38
N ALA A 85 4.02 4.49 7.90
CA ALA A 85 3.01 5.52 8.20
C ALA A 85 1.65 5.16 7.60
N ARG A 86 1.61 4.62 6.37
CA ARG A 86 0.38 4.12 5.73
C ARG A 86 -0.24 2.97 6.53
N LEU A 87 0.57 2.05 7.04
CA LEU A 87 0.08 0.97 7.91
C LEU A 87 -0.56 1.54 9.19
N ARG A 88 0.10 2.50 9.87
CA ARG A 88 -0.49 3.15 11.05
C ARG A 88 -1.80 3.86 10.73
N ALA A 89 -1.91 4.51 9.57
CA ALA A 89 -3.15 5.14 9.12
C ALA A 89 -4.27 4.12 8.90
N ALA A 90 -3.99 2.98 8.26
CA ALA A 90 -4.95 1.89 8.09
C ALA A 90 -5.40 1.30 9.44
N GLN A 91 -4.47 1.10 10.39
CA GLN A 91 -4.79 0.66 11.75
C GLN A 91 -5.70 1.66 12.47
N ALA A 92 -5.43 2.97 12.36
CA ALA A 92 -6.28 4.00 12.93
C ALA A 92 -7.71 3.98 12.32
N GLN A 93 -7.83 3.77 11.01
CA GLN A 93 -9.13 3.59 10.35
C GLN A 93 -9.89 2.38 10.88
N ALA A 94 -9.20 1.25 11.13
CA ALA A 94 -9.83 0.08 11.73
C ALA A 94 -10.30 0.33 13.17
N VAL A 95 -9.56 1.12 13.96
CA VAL A 95 -10.00 1.57 15.30
C VAL A 95 -11.25 2.43 15.20
N THR A 96 -11.29 3.39 14.26
CA THR A 96 -12.46 4.24 14.02
C THR A 96 -13.69 3.42 13.60
N ALA A 97 -13.50 2.47 12.66
CA ALA A 97 -14.58 1.57 12.24
C ALA A 97 -15.07 0.66 13.38
N HIS A 98 -14.17 0.24 14.27
CA HIS A 98 -14.56 -0.50 15.47
C HIS A 98 -15.38 0.37 16.44
N ALA A 99 -14.95 1.62 16.69
CA ALA A 99 -15.63 2.56 17.56
C ALA A 99 -17.07 2.87 17.09
N ALA A 100 -17.31 2.90 15.78
CA ALA A 100 -18.65 3.09 15.21
C ALA A 100 -19.68 1.99 15.58
N ARG A 101 -19.22 0.86 16.12
CA ARG A 101 -20.07 -0.23 16.61
C ARG A 101 -20.42 -0.13 18.11
N LEU A 102 -19.77 0.77 18.81
CA LEU A 102 -19.94 0.97 20.25
C LEU A 102 -20.91 2.12 20.52
N PRO A 103 -21.54 2.15 21.69
CA PRO A 103 -22.31 3.31 22.10
C PRO A 103 -21.41 4.56 22.15
N THR A 104 -21.93 5.66 21.62
CA THR A 104 -21.29 6.97 21.70
C THR A 104 -21.93 7.77 22.82
N THR A 105 -21.12 8.34 23.68
CA THR A 105 -21.56 9.20 24.79
C THR A 105 -21.01 10.60 24.56
N THR A 106 -21.89 11.60 24.69
CA THR A 106 -21.52 13.01 24.53
C THR A 106 -22.06 13.80 25.72
N VAL A 107 -21.23 14.61 26.34
CA VAL A 107 -21.66 15.62 27.28
C VAL A 107 -21.94 16.89 26.51
N SER A 108 -23.17 17.39 26.59
CA SER A 108 -23.60 18.62 25.97
C SER A 108 -24.02 19.66 27.00
N ALA A 109 -23.63 20.90 26.79
CA ALA A 109 -24.13 22.04 27.56
C ALA A 109 -24.54 23.13 26.56
N GLU A 110 -25.77 23.59 26.68
CA GLU A 110 -26.37 24.58 25.80
C GLU A 110 -27.05 25.66 26.64
N ALA A 111 -26.87 26.91 26.25
CA ALA A 111 -27.57 28.04 26.83
C ALA A 111 -27.97 28.99 25.69
N ASP A 112 -29.26 29.19 25.55
CA ASP A 112 -29.81 30.05 24.51
C ASP A 112 -30.92 30.96 25.08
N ARG A 113 -31.16 32.07 24.39
CA ARG A 113 -32.30 32.93 24.64
C ARG A 113 -33.18 32.99 23.40
N GLN A 114 -34.39 32.46 23.53
CA GLN A 114 -35.33 32.44 22.44
C GLN A 114 -36.69 32.99 22.82
N ARG A 115 -37.46 33.48 21.82
CA ARG A 115 -38.83 33.87 21.98
C ARG A 115 -39.75 32.74 21.55
N TYR A 116 -40.59 32.26 22.48
CA TYR A 116 -41.62 31.29 22.12
C TYR A 116 -42.81 31.94 21.40
N PRO A 117 -43.38 31.29 20.39
CA PRO A 117 -44.64 31.75 19.80
C PRO A 117 -45.77 31.78 20.82
N GLN A 118 -46.76 32.64 20.60
CA GLN A 118 -47.86 32.82 21.55
C GLN A 118 -48.78 31.61 21.58
N ASP A 119 -48.97 30.97 20.41
CA ASP A 119 -49.84 29.79 20.22
C ASP A 119 -48.99 28.54 20.04
N TYR A 120 -48.20 28.13 21.06
CA TYR A 120 -47.34 26.95 21.07
C TYR A 120 -47.51 26.17 22.38
N LEU A 121 -46.71 25.13 22.58
CA LEU A 121 -46.75 24.20 23.73
C LEU A 121 -46.67 24.87 25.12
N PHE A 122 -46.20 26.09 25.18
CA PHE A 122 -46.04 26.84 26.43
C PHE A 122 -47.06 27.98 26.48
N PRO A 123 -48.11 27.87 27.36
CA PRO A 123 -49.04 28.95 27.55
C PRO A 123 -48.42 30.17 28.24
N PRO A 124 -49.11 31.31 28.28
CA PRO A 124 -48.65 32.46 29.11
C PRO A 124 -48.31 32.03 30.57
N PRO A 125 -47.24 32.53 31.17
CA PRO A 125 -46.46 33.74 30.76
C PRO A 125 -45.30 33.47 29.81
N TYR A 126 -45.05 32.22 29.43
CA TYR A 126 -43.89 31.84 28.59
C TYR A 126 -44.17 32.05 27.09
N GLY A 127 -45.40 31.73 26.62
CA GLY A 127 -45.83 31.99 25.26
C GLY A 127 -45.89 33.48 24.97
N GLY A 128 -45.28 33.91 23.83
CA GLY A 128 -45.14 35.31 23.45
C GLY A 128 -43.96 36.08 24.11
N GLY A 129 -43.30 35.46 25.09
CA GLY A 129 -42.15 36.02 25.84
C GLY A 129 -40.79 35.52 25.40
N TYR A 130 -39.74 36.15 25.91
CA TYR A 130 -38.36 35.64 25.81
C TYR A 130 -38.04 34.80 27.03
N VAL A 131 -37.44 33.62 26.83
CA VAL A 131 -36.95 32.76 27.88
C VAL A 131 -35.50 32.39 27.66
N ASN A 132 -34.77 32.11 28.74
CA ASN A 132 -33.39 31.65 28.67
C ASN A 132 -33.39 30.17 28.93
N ASN A 133 -33.20 29.35 27.89
CA ASN A 133 -33.07 27.91 28.04
C ASN A 133 -31.65 27.53 28.46
N GLY A 134 -31.54 26.58 29.35
CA GLY A 134 -30.29 25.91 29.67
C GLY A 134 -30.48 24.41 29.68
N ARG A 135 -29.61 23.70 29.01
CA ARG A 135 -29.54 22.23 29.03
C ARG A 135 -28.11 21.78 29.31
N ALA A 136 -27.94 20.87 30.24
CA ALA A 136 -26.68 20.18 30.47
C ALA A 136 -27.02 18.68 30.61
N ALA A 137 -26.53 17.85 29.69
CA ALA A 137 -26.90 16.45 29.65
C ALA A 137 -25.77 15.56 29.14
N LEU A 138 -25.80 14.32 29.60
CA LEU A 138 -25.09 13.18 28.99
C LEU A 138 -26.07 12.53 28.01
N ASP A 139 -25.72 12.55 26.75
CA ASP A 139 -26.46 11.92 25.67
C ASP A 139 -25.75 10.65 25.23
N LEU A 140 -26.46 9.53 25.08
CA LEU A 140 -25.98 8.25 24.57
C LEU A 140 -26.70 7.95 23.28
N SER A 141 -25.94 7.51 22.29
CA SER A 141 -26.44 7.03 20.98
C SER A 141 -25.75 5.74 20.61
N TRP A 142 -26.51 4.73 20.18
CA TRP A 142 -25.96 3.44 19.77
C TRP A 142 -26.74 2.87 18.58
N ASP A 143 -26.01 2.70 17.46
CA ASP A 143 -26.49 2.01 16.28
C ASP A 143 -26.43 0.50 16.49
N LEU A 144 -27.60 -0.18 16.47
CA LEU A 144 -27.71 -1.61 16.75
C LEU A 144 -27.18 -2.50 15.63
N ASP A 145 -26.87 -1.93 14.45
CA ASP A 145 -26.25 -2.60 13.31
C ASP A 145 -26.92 -3.94 12.91
N PHE A 146 -28.25 -4.02 12.92
CA PHE A 146 -29.00 -5.24 12.59
C PHE A 146 -28.63 -5.81 11.23
N TRP A 147 -28.43 -4.94 10.24
CA TRP A 147 -28.14 -5.30 8.86
C TRP A 147 -26.65 -5.44 8.54
N GLY A 148 -25.81 -5.17 9.53
CA GLY A 148 -24.36 -5.43 9.46
C GLY A 148 -23.56 -4.38 8.70
N ARG A 149 -24.05 -3.16 8.53
CA ARG A 149 -23.34 -2.06 7.91
C ARG A 149 -22.01 -1.78 8.61
N ASN A 150 -22.02 -1.52 9.91
CA ASN A 150 -20.84 -1.20 10.69
C ASN A 150 -19.91 -2.42 10.83
N ARG A 151 -20.46 -3.64 10.89
CA ARG A 151 -19.68 -4.88 10.83
C ARG A 151 -18.95 -5.02 9.49
N ALA A 152 -19.60 -4.71 8.38
CA ALA A 152 -19.00 -4.76 7.06
C ALA A 152 -17.91 -3.68 6.89
N LEU A 153 -18.14 -2.45 7.37
CA LEU A 153 -17.13 -1.38 7.38
C LEU A 153 -15.90 -1.75 8.21
N LEU A 154 -16.07 -2.38 9.38
CA LEU A 154 -14.95 -2.87 10.18
C LEU A 154 -14.20 -3.99 9.45
N ALA A 155 -14.90 -4.91 8.78
CA ALA A 155 -14.28 -5.96 7.99
C ALA A 155 -13.47 -5.36 6.82
N ALA A 156 -14.03 -4.37 6.10
CA ALA A 156 -13.32 -3.63 5.06
C ALA A 156 -12.05 -2.97 5.59
N ALA A 157 -12.13 -2.27 6.73
CA ALA A 157 -10.99 -1.63 7.35
C ALA A 157 -9.90 -2.63 7.80
N ARG A 158 -10.28 -3.80 8.33
CA ARG A 158 -9.34 -4.87 8.68
C ARG A 158 -8.64 -5.46 7.47
N SER A 159 -9.35 -5.68 6.36
CA SER A 159 -8.74 -6.08 5.09
C SER A 159 -7.81 -4.98 4.56
N GLY A 160 -8.15 -3.70 4.77
CA GLY A 160 -7.26 -2.57 4.48
C GLY A 160 -5.97 -2.58 5.30
N VAL A 161 -6.03 -2.98 6.58
CA VAL A 161 -4.82 -3.19 7.41
C VAL A 161 -3.97 -4.32 6.84
N ALA A 162 -4.57 -5.46 6.49
CA ALA A 162 -3.84 -6.59 5.90
C ALA A 162 -3.17 -6.19 4.57
N ALA A 163 -3.85 -5.38 3.73
CA ALA A 163 -3.26 -4.82 2.52
C ALA A 163 -2.04 -3.95 2.83
N ALA A 164 -2.15 -3.01 3.79
CA ALA A 164 -1.06 -2.12 4.17
C ALA A 164 0.13 -2.85 4.82
N GLU A 165 -0.11 -3.95 5.55
CA GLU A 165 0.94 -4.82 6.08
C GLU A 165 1.71 -5.51 4.95
N ALA A 166 0.99 -6.03 3.96
CA ALA A 166 1.58 -6.65 2.78
C ALA A 166 2.34 -5.62 1.92
N ASP A 167 1.78 -4.42 1.72
CA ASP A 167 2.46 -3.32 1.02
C ASP A 167 3.76 -2.91 1.71
N ARG A 168 3.78 -2.86 3.05
CA ARG A 168 5.00 -2.62 3.81
C ARG A 168 6.04 -3.73 3.59
N ALA A 169 5.62 -4.99 3.55
CA ALA A 169 6.51 -6.10 3.27
C ALA A 169 7.05 -6.04 1.83
N ALA A 170 6.21 -5.66 0.85
CA ALA A 170 6.61 -5.41 -0.53
C ALA A 170 7.65 -4.29 -0.63
N ALA A 171 7.42 -3.16 0.05
CA ALA A 171 8.36 -2.03 0.07
C ALA A 171 9.72 -2.42 0.69
N ARG A 172 9.71 -3.22 1.78
CA ARG A 172 10.91 -3.75 2.41
C ARG A 172 11.71 -4.62 1.44
N LEU A 173 11.04 -5.53 0.73
CA LEU A 173 11.66 -6.41 -0.26
C LEU A 173 12.22 -5.60 -1.43
N ALA A 174 11.43 -4.70 -1.99
CA ALA A 174 11.85 -3.85 -3.11
C ALA A 174 13.07 -2.99 -2.76
N LEU A 175 13.12 -2.42 -1.55
CA LEU A 175 14.27 -1.66 -1.08
C LEU A 175 15.52 -2.52 -0.96
N ALA A 176 15.43 -3.71 -0.36
CA ALA A 176 16.56 -4.63 -0.24
C ALA A 176 17.07 -5.04 -1.62
N VAL A 177 16.17 -5.36 -2.57
CA VAL A 177 16.54 -5.69 -3.96
C VAL A 177 17.22 -4.51 -4.64
N ALA A 178 16.70 -3.29 -4.48
CA ALA A 178 17.29 -2.09 -5.08
C ALA A 178 18.73 -1.83 -4.57
N VAL A 179 18.96 -1.99 -3.27
CA VAL A 179 20.32 -1.86 -2.67
C VAL A 179 21.26 -2.91 -3.24
N VAL A 180 20.83 -4.18 -3.29
CA VAL A 180 21.66 -5.26 -3.86
C VAL A 180 21.99 -5.01 -5.32
N GLN A 181 21.00 -4.62 -6.13
CA GLN A 181 21.21 -4.30 -7.55
C GLN A 181 22.19 -3.14 -7.75
N ALA A 182 22.02 -2.04 -6.98
CA ALA A 182 22.94 -0.91 -7.05
C ALA A 182 24.36 -1.29 -6.61
N TYR A 183 24.48 -2.18 -5.62
CA TYR A 183 25.77 -2.67 -5.15
C TYR A 183 26.47 -3.58 -6.17
N VAL A 184 25.72 -4.48 -6.81
CA VAL A 184 26.25 -5.30 -7.93
C VAL A 184 26.64 -4.41 -9.11
N GLN A 185 25.87 -3.37 -9.38
CA GLN A 185 26.23 -2.38 -10.42
C GLN A 185 27.52 -1.63 -10.08
N LEU A 186 27.75 -1.27 -8.82
CA LEU A 186 29.00 -0.68 -8.37
C LEU A 186 30.18 -1.65 -8.59
N ASP A 187 30.02 -2.93 -8.30
CA ASP A 187 31.06 -3.95 -8.57
C ASP A 187 31.36 -4.05 -10.06
N LEU A 188 30.35 -4.10 -10.91
CA LEU A 188 30.50 -4.10 -12.35
C LEU A 188 31.29 -2.88 -12.85
N GLN A 189 31.02 -1.68 -12.32
CA GLN A 189 31.77 -0.48 -12.71
C GLN A 189 33.25 -0.57 -12.30
N HIS A 190 33.57 -1.14 -11.14
CA HIS A 190 34.94 -1.38 -10.74
C HIS A 190 35.65 -2.40 -11.65
N ALA A 191 34.98 -3.46 -12.05
CA ALA A 191 35.52 -4.44 -13.00
C ALA A 191 35.76 -3.81 -14.39
N LEU A 192 34.83 -2.96 -14.87
CA LEU A 192 35.01 -2.21 -16.12
C LEU A 192 36.17 -1.22 -16.02
N LEU A 193 36.38 -0.58 -14.88
CA LEU A 193 37.52 0.30 -14.66
C LEU A 193 38.86 -0.45 -14.80
N ASP A 194 38.95 -1.65 -14.22
CA ASP A 194 40.15 -2.48 -14.35
C ASP A 194 40.46 -2.80 -15.81
N VAL A 195 39.46 -3.30 -16.56
CA VAL A 195 39.59 -3.63 -17.99
C VAL A 195 39.98 -2.40 -18.83
N THR A 196 39.34 -1.24 -18.54
CA THR A 196 39.60 0.00 -19.26
C THR A 196 41.02 0.52 -18.96
N ASN A 197 41.50 0.41 -17.73
CA ASN A 197 42.87 0.75 -17.34
C ASN A 197 43.88 -0.16 -18.01
N ASP A 198 43.63 -1.47 -18.11
CA ASP A 198 44.52 -2.38 -18.81
C ASP A 198 44.58 -2.10 -20.30
N ASN A 199 43.42 -1.77 -20.91
CA ASN A 199 43.43 -1.28 -22.31
C ASN A 199 44.22 0.02 -22.45
N LEU A 200 44.13 0.96 -21.50
CA LEU A 200 44.90 2.20 -21.53
C LEU A 200 46.42 1.90 -21.51
N LYS A 201 46.87 0.99 -20.63
CA LYS A 201 48.27 0.55 -20.59
C LYS A 201 48.73 -0.04 -21.95
N GLN A 202 47.90 -0.91 -22.55
CA GLN A 202 48.19 -1.46 -23.89
C GLN A 202 48.31 -0.37 -24.97
N GLN A 203 47.37 0.57 -25.01
CA GLN A 203 47.43 1.66 -25.97
C GLN A 203 48.65 2.59 -25.79
N GLN A 204 49.07 2.81 -24.52
CA GLN A 204 50.29 3.54 -24.21
C GLN A 204 51.53 2.79 -24.67
N SER A 205 51.61 1.47 -24.49
CA SER A 205 52.73 0.65 -24.97
C SER A 205 52.80 0.64 -26.52
N ILE A 206 51.63 0.57 -27.18
CA ILE A 206 51.59 0.68 -28.67
C ILE A 206 52.07 2.03 -29.13
N LEU A 207 51.69 3.12 -28.45
CA LEU A 207 52.16 4.46 -28.79
C LEU A 207 53.68 4.58 -28.64
N GLU A 208 54.25 4.08 -27.54
CA GLU A 208 55.69 4.08 -27.30
C GLU A 208 56.46 3.30 -28.39
N LEU A 209 56.02 2.07 -28.70
CA LEU A 209 56.60 1.27 -29.78
C LEU A 209 56.51 2.00 -31.15
N THR A 210 55.35 2.63 -31.43
CA THR A 210 55.18 3.39 -32.66
C THR A 210 56.12 4.59 -32.76
N GLN A 211 56.35 5.29 -31.64
CA GLN A 211 57.34 6.38 -31.55
C GLN A 211 58.77 5.90 -31.80
N GLN A 212 59.16 4.75 -31.25
CA GLN A 212 60.46 4.12 -31.45
C GLN A 212 60.67 3.72 -32.93
N ARG A 213 59.60 3.18 -33.58
CA ARG A 213 59.66 2.84 -35.02
C ARG A 213 59.78 4.07 -35.92
N VAL A 214 59.11 5.15 -35.58
CA VAL A 214 59.25 6.42 -36.33
C VAL A 214 60.62 7.01 -36.15
N SER A 215 61.20 7.00 -34.94
CA SER A 215 62.55 7.47 -34.69
C SER A 215 63.63 6.67 -35.43
N ALA A 216 63.37 5.36 -35.63
CA ALA A 216 64.23 4.46 -36.44
C ALA A 216 63.98 4.56 -37.93
N GLY A 217 63.12 5.45 -38.40
CA GLY A 217 62.79 5.64 -39.82
C GLY A 217 61.96 4.52 -40.44
N LEU A 218 61.35 3.64 -39.61
CA LEU A 218 60.58 2.46 -40.04
C LEU A 218 59.08 2.74 -40.19
N GLU A 219 58.62 3.90 -39.78
CA GLU A 219 57.19 4.28 -39.79
C GLU A 219 57.05 5.82 -39.99
N ASN A 220 55.85 6.31 -40.33
CA ASN A 220 55.61 7.74 -40.53
C ASN A 220 54.96 8.38 -39.28
N SER A 221 55.03 9.71 -39.15
CA SER A 221 54.54 10.49 -38.05
C SER A 221 53.00 10.47 -37.91
N ALA A 222 52.26 10.16 -38.99
CA ALA A 222 50.80 10.02 -38.94
C ALA A 222 50.35 8.87 -38.03
N ARG A 223 51.14 7.79 -38.00
CA ARG A 223 50.91 6.66 -37.09
C ARG A 223 51.02 7.04 -35.59
N VAL A 224 52.00 7.88 -35.26
CA VAL A 224 52.14 8.41 -33.89
C VAL A 224 50.91 9.24 -33.51
N LYS A 225 50.43 10.11 -34.43
CA LYS A 225 49.23 10.90 -34.16
C LYS A 225 47.98 10.03 -34.01
N GLN A 226 47.84 8.95 -34.79
CA GLN A 226 46.75 8.01 -34.70
C GLN A 226 46.79 7.25 -33.32
N SER A 227 47.94 6.72 -32.95
CA SER A 227 48.10 6.00 -31.65
C SER A 227 47.90 6.96 -30.46
N SER A 228 48.38 8.21 -30.55
CA SER A 228 48.13 9.25 -29.54
C SER A 228 46.65 9.59 -29.39
N GLY A 229 45.90 9.68 -30.52
CA GLY A 229 44.45 9.86 -30.50
C GLY A 229 43.73 8.70 -29.79
N GLN A 230 44.19 7.45 -30.05
CA GLN A 230 43.59 6.28 -29.39
C GLN A 230 43.85 6.26 -27.88
N VAL A 231 45.05 6.65 -27.43
CA VAL A 231 45.38 6.82 -25.99
C VAL A 231 44.45 7.88 -25.37
N ALA A 232 44.26 9.02 -26.07
CA ALA A 232 43.38 10.08 -25.56
C ALA A 232 41.92 9.60 -25.42
N LEU A 233 41.38 8.84 -26.37
CA LEU A 233 40.04 8.25 -26.33
C LEU A 233 39.89 7.26 -25.19
N THR A 234 40.88 6.37 -25.03
CA THR A 234 40.84 5.38 -23.95
C THR A 234 40.95 6.05 -22.56
N ARG A 235 41.72 7.12 -22.42
CA ARG A 235 41.80 7.92 -21.20
C ARG A 235 40.45 8.61 -20.87
N ALA A 236 39.75 9.11 -21.87
CA ALA A 236 38.41 9.64 -21.70
C ALA A 236 37.42 8.53 -21.22
N GLY A 237 37.60 7.32 -21.75
CA GLY A 237 36.84 6.14 -21.28
C GLY A 237 37.06 5.82 -19.80
N VAL A 238 38.33 5.91 -19.31
CA VAL A 238 38.61 5.75 -17.86
C VAL A 238 37.85 6.78 -17.03
N ALA A 239 37.95 8.06 -17.38
CA ALA A 239 37.24 9.13 -16.67
C ALA A 239 35.71 8.96 -16.69
N TYR A 240 35.15 8.43 -17.77
CA TYR A 240 33.74 8.10 -17.85
C TYR A 240 33.33 7.00 -16.85
N VAL A 241 34.10 5.92 -16.76
CA VAL A 241 33.82 4.81 -15.81
C VAL A 241 34.02 5.26 -14.37
N GLU A 242 35.04 6.09 -14.09
CA GLU A 242 35.21 6.69 -12.75
C GLU A 242 33.98 7.53 -12.36
N GLY A 243 33.46 8.34 -13.26
CA GLY A 243 32.22 9.07 -13.05
C GLY A 243 31.00 8.15 -12.79
N ALA A 244 30.92 7.00 -13.48
CA ALA A 244 29.86 6.03 -13.27
C ALA A 244 29.95 5.36 -11.88
N ILE A 245 31.17 5.14 -11.34
CA ILE A 245 31.38 4.66 -9.96
C ILE A 245 30.82 5.67 -8.96
N GLU A 246 31.12 6.96 -9.13
CA GLU A 246 30.61 7.99 -8.22
C GLU A 246 29.08 8.09 -8.28
N LEU A 247 28.47 7.97 -9.47
CA LEU A 247 27.01 7.94 -9.60
C LEU A 247 26.39 6.72 -8.89
N ALA A 248 27.00 5.55 -9.02
CA ALA A 248 26.54 4.34 -8.31
C ALA A 248 26.65 4.47 -6.78
N ARG A 249 27.73 5.12 -6.28
CA ARG A 249 27.90 5.45 -4.86
C ARG A 249 26.83 6.42 -4.37
N ASN A 250 26.52 7.45 -5.14
CA ASN A 250 25.46 8.41 -4.82
C ASN A 250 24.07 7.73 -4.76
N GLN A 251 23.80 6.81 -5.69
CA GLN A 251 22.57 6.02 -5.68
C GLN A 251 22.44 5.14 -4.43
N LEU A 252 23.54 4.49 -4.01
CA LEU A 252 23.53 3.70 -2.78
C LEU A 252 23.33 4.59 -1.54
N ALA A 253 23.94 5.77 -1.48
CA ALA A 253 23.72 6.73 -0.41
C ALA A 253 22.25 7.17 -0.31
N ASP A 254 21.60 7.44 -1.44
CA ASP A 254 20.16 7.77 -1.48
C ASP A 254 19.29 6.61 -0.97
N LEU A 255 19.56 5.39 -1.42
CA LEU A 255 18.81 4.20 -0.99
C LEU A 255 18.89 3.92 0.52
N VAL A 256 20.03 4.21 1.14
CA VAL A 256 20.17 4.08 2.60
C VAL A 256 19.61 5.29 3.37
N GLY A 257 19.11 6.30 2.66
CA GLY A 257 18.56 7.52 3.26
C GLY A 257 19.63 8.49 3.80
N ALA A 258 20.85 8.45 3.24
CA ALA A 258 21.96 9.29 3.63
C ALA A 258 22.42 10.24 2.51
N GLY A 259 23.23 11.24 2.87
CA GLY A 259 23.83 12.16 1.89
C GLY A 259 25.00 11.53 1.11
N PRO A 260 25.48 12.22 0.04
CA PRO A 260 26.55 11.72 -0.82
C PRO A 260 27.84 11.33 -0.11
N ASP A 261 28.16 11.95 1.04
CA ASP A 261 29.35 11.62 1.83
C ASP A 261 29.34 10.17 2.34
N ARG A 262 28.16 9.57 2.54
CA ARG A 262 28.03 8.13 2.86
C ARG A 262 28.47 7.28 1.67
N GLY A 263 28.13 7.68 0.45
CA GLY A 263 28.56 7.04 -0.80
C GLY A 263 30.08 7.08 -0.97
N ALA A 264 30.73 8.18 -0.65
CA ALA A 264 32.18 8.35 -0.74
C ALA A 264 32.96 7.40 0.21
N GLN A 265 32.34 6.92 1.30
CA GLN A 265 32.95 5.97 2.21
C GLN A 265 32.90 4.51 1.72
N LEU A 266 32.16 4.24 0.62
CA LEU A 266 32.04 2.89 0.08
C LEU A 266 33.34 2.46 -0.58
N THR A 267 33.82 1.30 -0.15
CA THR A 267 34.96 0.63 -0.77
C THR A 267 34.50 -0.24 -1.95
N ARG A 268 35.45 -0.72 -2.73
CA ARG A 268 35.16 -1.67 -3.80
C ARG A 268 34.45 -2.91 -3.26
N PRO A 269 33.31 -3.34 -3.85
CA PRO A 269 32.62 -4.58 -3.48
C PRO A 269 33.50 -5.82 -3.59
N ARG A 270 33.18 -6.84 -2.74
CA ARG A 270 33.84 -8.15 -2.76
C ARG A 270 32.79 -9.25 -2.78
N LEU A 271 31.98 -9.26 -3.84
CA LEU A 271 30.87 -10.20 -3.97
C LEU A 271 31.37 -11.62 -4.26
N ALA A 272 30.90 -12.59 -3.48
CA ALA A 272 30.98 -13.99 -3.81
C ALA A 272 29.73 -14.40 -4.62
N PRO A 273 29.87 -14.84 -5.88
CA PRO A 273 28.70 -15.30 -6.62
C PRO A 273 28.11 -16.53 -5.93
N PRO A 274 26.76 -16.61 -5.78
CA PRO A 274 26.13 -17.76 -5.15
C PRO A 274 26.40 -19.03 -5.96
N ALA A 275 26.78 -20.10 -5.27
CA ALA A 275 27.25 -21.35 -5.88
C ALA A 275 26.20 -22.05 -6.74
N SER A 276 24.92 -21.82 -6.51
CA SER A 276 23.81 -22.30 -7.38
C SER A 276 22.55 -21.46 -7.15
N ILE A 277 21.81 -21.21 -8.21
CA ILE A 277 20.47 -20.65 -8.16
C ILE A 277 19.53 -21.75 -8.70
N ALA A 278 18.71 -22.31 -7.78
CA ALA A 278 17.69 -23.27 -8.16
C ALA A 278 16.31 -22.64 -8.02
N LEU A 279 15.44 -22.89 -9.00
CA LEU A 279 14.05 -22.45 -8.94
C LEU A 279 13.26 -23.40 -8.01
N PRO A 280 12.33 -22.90 -7.20
CA PRO A 280 11.45 -23.75 -6.41
C PRO A 280 10.58 -24.64 -7.31
N SER A 281 10.40 -25.89 -6.90
CA SER A 281 9.69 -26.92 -7.70
C SER A 281 8.18 -26.64 -7.91
N VAL A 282 7.57 -25.73 -7.14
CA VAL A 282 6.13 -25.40 -7.17
C VAL A 282 5.92 -23.90 -7.39
N LEU A 283 6.25 -23.43 -8.59
CA LEU A 283 6.27 -21.99 -8.92
C LEU A 283 4.89 -21.30 -9.00
N PRO A 284 3.82 -21.85 -9.63
CA PRO A 284 2.64 -21.00 -9.88
C PRO A 284 1.72 -20.78 -8.66
N ALA A 285 1.49 -21.78 -7.83
CA ALA A 285 0.51 -21.67 -6.73
C ALA A 285 1.11 -21.08 -5.46
N GLU A 286 2.38 -21.36 -5.15
CA GLU A 286 3.05 -20.84 -3.97
C GLU A 286 3.55 -19.40 -4.14
N LEU A 287 3.91 -18.97 -5.35
CA LEU A 287 4.22 -17.57 -5.66
C LEU A 287 3.13 -16.61 -5.19
N LEU A 288 1.88 -17.02 -5.39
CA LEU A 288 0.72 -16.20 -5.08
C LEU A 288 0.46 -16.05 -3.58
N GLY A 289 0.82 -17.06 -2.79
CA GLY A 289 0.69 -16.99 -1.34
C GLY A 289 1.84 -16.24 -0.65
N ARG A 290 2.96 -16.05 -1.34
CA ARG A 290 4.21 -15.54 -0.74
C ARG A 290 4.65 -14.16 -1.24
N ARG A 291 4.17 -13.72 -2.41
CA ARG A 291 4.46 -12.36 -2.91
C ARG A 291 3.63 -11.33 -2.16
N PRO A 292 4.25 -10.38 -1.47
CA PRO A 292 3.52 -9.40 -0.68
C PRO A 292 2.61 -8.49 -1.52
N ASP A 293 3.03 -8.13 -2.75
CA ASP A 293 2.24 -7.31 -3.68
C ASP A 293 0.94 -8.02 -4.11
N VAL A 294 0.99 -9.31 -4.38
CA VAL A 294 -0.20 -10.12 -4.71
C VAL A 294 -1.11 -10.26 -3.48
N ALA A 295 -0.53 -10.46 -2.29
CA ALA A 295 -1.27 -10.52 -1.04
C ALA A 295 -1.98 -9.18 -0.73
N ALA A 296 -1.31 -8.05 -0.96
CA ALA A 296 -1.89 -6.71 -0.81
C ALA A 296 -3.08 -6.51 -1.77
N ALA A 297 -2.89 -6.80 -3.05
CA ALA A 297 -3.95 -6.67 -4.06
C ALA A 297 -5.16 -7.55 -3.74
N ARG A 298 -4.95 -8.78 -3.24
CA ARG A 298 -6.02 -9.67 -2.78
C ARG A 298 -6.79 -9.06 -1.61
N ALA A 299 -6.10 -8.55 -0.61
CA ALA A 299 -6.71 -7.92 0.56
C ALA A 299 -7.51 -6.66 0.18
N GLN A 300 -7.07 -5.90 -0.84
CA GLN A 300 -7.81 -4.77 -1.39
C GLN A 300 -9.13 -5.20 -2.04
N VAL A 301 -9.14 -6.31 -2.80
CA VAL A 301 -10.39 -6.87 -3.36
C VAL A 301 -11.35 -7.27 -2.24
N GLU A 302 -10.87 -7.88 -1.17
CA GLU A 302 -11.68 -8.25 -0.01
C GLU A 302 -12.26 -7.00 0.69
N SER A 303 -11.45 -5.96 0.88
CA SER A 303 -11.87 -4.68 1.45
C SER A 303 -12.99 -4.03 0.62
N ALA A 304 -12.82 -3.95 -0.70
CA ALA A 304 -13.84 -3.43 -1.61
C ALA A 304 -15.14 -4.26 -1.57
N GLY A 305 -15.03 -5.58 -1.50
CA GLY A 305 -16.18 -6.47 -1.36
C GLY A 305 -16.98 -6.25 -0.07
N TYR A 306 -16.32 -5.95 1.04
CA TYR A 306 -17.00 -5.57 2.28
C TYR A 306 -17.63 -4.18 2.20
N ALA A 307 -17.06 -3.23 1.45
CA ALA A 307 -17.67 -1.93 1.21
C ALA A 307 -18.98 -2.04 0.43
N VAL A 308 -19.08 -2.96 -0.55
CA VAL A 308 -20.36 -3.28 -1.22
C VAL A 308 -21.40 -3.77 -0.21
N LYS A 309 -21.04 -4.70 0.69
CA LYS A 309 -21.95 -5.20 1.73
C LYS A 309 -22.44 -4.08 2.67
N ALA A 310 -21.58 -3.11 2.99
CA ALA A 310 -21.95 -1.95 3.77
C ALA A 310 -22.96 -1.07 3.01
N ALA A 311 -22.72 -0.80 1.72
CA ALA A 311 -23.63 -0.03 0.87
C ALA A 311 -24.98 -0.73 0.63
N GLU A 312 -25.00 -2.06 0.55
CA GLU A 312 -26.24 -2.84 0.53
C GLU A 312 -27.05 -2.67 1.82
N ALA A 313 -26.37 -2.62 2.97
CA ALA A 313 -27.02 -2.43 4.26
C ALA A 313 -27.67 -1.04 4.42
N ASP A 314 -27.21 -0.03 3.69
CA ASP A 314 -27.79 1.34 3.71
C ASP A 314 -29.22 1.42 3.11
N PHE A 315 -29.68 0.38 2.40
CA PHE A 315 -31.06 0.30 1.90
C PHE A 315 -32.07 -0.13 2.98
N TYR A 316 -31.62 -0.62 4.11
CA TYR A 316 -32.46 -1.11 5.20
C TYR A 316 -32.66 -0.06 6.30
N PRO A 317 -33.73 -0.21 7.12
CA PRO A 317 -33.95 0.70 8.24
C PRO A 317 -32.80 0.69 9.24
N ASN A 318 -32.33 1.86 9.61
CA ASN A 318 -31.41 1.99 10.74
C ASN A 318 -32.19 2.08 12.05
N VAL A 319 -31.73 1.36 13.06
CA VAL A 319 -32.29 1.37 14.42
C VAL A 319 -31.23 1.87 15.39
N ASN A 320 -31.47 3.05 15.95
CA ASN A 320 -30.59 3.70 16.91
C ASN A 320 -31.24 3.73 18.28
N LEU A 321 -30.52 3.27 19.31
CA LEU A 321 -30.91 3.48 20.70
C LEU A 321 -30.36 4.79 21.21
N MET A 322 -31.22 5.58 21.84
CA MET A 322 -30.87 6.86 22.45
C MET A 322 -31.21 6.86 23.93
N ALA A 323 -30.36 7.44 24.73
CA ALA A 323 -30.66 7.72 26.14
C ALA A 323 -30.01 9.04 26.53
N PHE A 324 -30.64 9.72 27.45
CA PHE A 324 -30.06 10.96 28.01
C PHE A 324 -30.37 11.07 29.50
N ALA A 325 -29.45 11.72 30.20
CA ALA A 325 -29.62 12.07 31.61
C ALA A 325 -28.94 13.43 31.88
N GLY A 326 -29.66 14.33 32.56
CA GLY A 326 -29.11 15.66 32.81
C GLY A 326 -30.10 16.61 33.46
N PHE A 327 -29.94 17.89 33.15
CA PHE A 327 -30.74 18.96 33.66
C PHE A 327 -31.18 19.88 32.50
N GLN A 328 -32.42 20.39 32.57
CA GLN A 328 -32.94 21.36 31.62
C GLN A 328 -33.89 22.35 32.30
N SER A 329 -33.72 23.63 32.04
CA SER A 329 -34.57 24.69 32.62
C SER A 329 -34.73 25.82 31.63
N ILE A 330 -35.86 26.54 31.75
CA ILE A 330 -36.11 27.81 31.06
C ILE A 330 -35.58 29.03 31.88
N ASP A 331 -34.85 28.76 32.94
CA ASP A 331 -34.10 29.74 33.75
C ASP A 331 -32.68 29.22 33.98
N LEU A 332 -31.69 29.95 33.49
CA LEU A 332 -30.28 29.57 33.57
C LEU A 332 -29.77 29.48 35.00
N THR A 333 -30.34 30.26 35.92
CA THR A 333 -29.91 30.25 37.33
C THR A 333 -30.35 29.01 38.06
N ARG A 334 -31.32 28.26 37.54
CA ARG A 334 -31.96 27.11 38.15
C ARG A 334 -31.70 25.79 37.42
N VAL A 335 -30.87 25.77 36.39
CA VAL A 335 -30.62 24.60 35.56
C VAL A 335 -30.26 23.36 36.41
N PHE A 336 -29.38 23.52 37.36
CA PHE A 336 -28.86 22.42 38.19
C PHE A 336 -29.70 22.08 39.43
N GLU A 337 -30.87 22.71 39.59
CA GLU A 337 -31.78 22.29 40.66
C GLU A 337 -32.30 20.88 40.47
N PRO A 338 -32.44 20.08 41.54
CA PRO A 338 -32.93 18.70 41.46
C PRO A 338 -34.29 18.52 40.76
N ALA A 339 -35.13 19.55 40.79
CA ALA A 339 -36.45 19.57 40.15
C ALA A 339 -36.34 19.66 38.61
N ASN A 340 -35.20 20.09 38.06
CA ASN A 340 -34.99 20.25 36.63
C ASN A 340 -34.24 19.07 35.99
N ARG A 341 -34.20 17.92 36.68
CA ARG A 341 -33.60 16.70 36.10
C ARG A 341 -34.40 16.18 34.95
N ILE A 342 -33.68 15.80 33.87
CA ILE A 342 -34.25 15.10 32.73
C ILE A 342 -33.62 13.71 32.59
N LEU A 343 -34.44 12.73 32.29
CA LEU A 343 -34.02 11.38 32.01
C LEU A 343 -34.91 10.79 30.92
N GLY A 344 -34.32 10.16 29.94
CA GLY A 344 -35.09 9.51 28.88
C GLY A 344 -34.29 8.42 28.18
N ALA A 345 -35.00 7.45 27.66
CA ALA A 345 -34.45 6.41 26.79
C ALA A 345 -35.49 6.07 25.72
N GLY A 346 -35.03 5.73 24.52
CA GLY A 346 -35.90 5.38 23.41
C GLY A 346 -35.15 4.76 22.24
N ALA A 347 -35.91 4.27 21.27
CA ALA A 347 -35.36 3.78 20.01
C ALA A 347 -35.88 4.67 18.87
N ALA A 348 -34.99 5.07 17.97
CA ALA A 348 -35.32 5.75 16.74
C ALA A 348 -35.09 4.80 15.55
N VAL A 349 -36.08 4.72 14.66
CA VAL A 349 -35.98 3.96 13.41
C VAL A 349 -36.04 4.94 12.26
N SER A 350 -35.04 4.92 11.38
CA SER A 350 -34.99 5.72 10.15
C SER A 350 -34.90 4.83 8.93
N LEU A 351 -35.79 5.07 7.94
CA LEU A 351 -35.80 4.38 6.65
C LEU A 351 -35.69 5.41 5.52
N PRO A 352 -34.67 5.33 4.64
CA PRO A 352 -34.61 6.21 3.47
C PRO A 352 -35.66 5.81 2.41
N VAL A 353 -36.70 6.65 2.19
CA VAL A 353 -37.77 6.35 1.26
C VAL A 353 -37.57 7.03 -0.10
N PHE A 354 -37.17 8.31 -0.12
CA PHE A 354 -37.02 9.11 -1.35
C PHE A 354 -35.58 9.26 -1.81
N ASN A 355 -34.63 8.54 -1.18
CA ASN A 355 -33.21 8.65 -1.38
C ASN A 355 -32.63 7.51 -2.24
N ARG A 356 -33.46 6.69 -2.87
CA ARG A 356 -33.07 5.48 -3.61
C ARG A 356 -32.06 5.74 -4.73
N GLY A 357 -32.18 6.86 -5.44
CA GLY A 357 -31.24 7.21 -6.51
C GLY A 357 -29.80 7.40 -5.99
N ALA A 358 -29.64 8.09 -4.86
CA ALA A 358 -28.33 8.29 -4.24
C ALA A 358 -27.75 6.98 -3.69
N LEU A 359 -28.56 6.16 -3.03
CA LEU A 359 -28.13 4.84 -2.51
C LEU A 359 -27.72 3.89 -3.65
N ARG A 360 -28.50 3.86 -4.74
CA ARG A 360 -28.14 3.06 -5.92
C ARG A 360 -26.85 3.56 -6.58
N GLY A 361 -26.67 4.87 -6.70
CA GLY A 361 -25.42 5.46 -7.19
C GLY A 361 -24.22 5.08 -6.35
N ALA A 362 -24.35 5.14 -5.01
CA ALA A 362 -23.30 4.71 -4.08
C ALA A 362 -22.99 3.20 -4.20
N LEU A 363 -24.03 2.35 -4.30
CA LEU A 363 -23.85 0.91 -4.51
C LEU A 363 -23.11 0.62 -5.82
N LEU A 364 -23.51 1.22 -6.92
CA LEU A 364 -22.86 1.07 -8.23
C LEU A 364 -21.38 1.53 -8.18
N ALA A 365 -21.09 2.61 -7.46
CA ALA A 365 -19.72 3.08 -7.27
C ALA A 365 -18.85 2.05 -6.50
N HIS A 366 -19.39 1.44 -5.43
CA HIS A 366 -18.70 0.39 -4.70
C HIS A 366 -18.54 -0.90 -5.52
N GLN A 367 -19.51 -1.27 -6.35
CA GLN A 367 -19.41 -2.39 -7.28
C GLN A 367 -18.30 -2.16 -8.32
N ALA A 368 -18.26 -0.98 -8.94
CA ALA A 368 -17.19 -0.60 -9.87
C ALA A 368 -15.81 -0.60 -9.17
N GLN A 369 -15.75 -0.23 -7.89
CA GLN A 369 -14.50 -0.31 -7.11
C GLN A 369 -14.04 -1.75 -6.90
N VAL A 370 -14.95 -2.72 -6.72
CA VAL A 370 -14.60 -4.14 -6.69
C VAL A 370 -14.01 -4.58 -8.03
N ASP A 371 -14.68 -4.24 -9.13
CA ASP A 371 -14.23 -4.62 -10.48
C ASP A 371 -12.84 -4.02 -10.79
N GLN A 372 -12.61 -2.77 -10.40
CA GLN A 372 -11.29 -2.13 -10.48
C GLN A 372 -10.24 -2.88 -9.65
N SER A 373 -10.57 -3.24 -8.41
CA SER A 373 -9.66 -3.97 -7.53
C SER A 373 -9.34 -5.36 -8.06
N VAL A 374 -10.31 -6.05 -8.67
CA VAL A 374 -10.10 -7.35 -9.34
C VAL A 374 -9.19 -7.19 -10.57
N ALA A 375 -9.40 -6.17 -11.38
CA ALA A 375 -8.55 -5.89 -12.52
C ALA A 375 -7.10 -5.61 -12.08
N GLN A 376 -6.90 -4.84 -11.02
CA GLN A 376 -5.58 -4.57 -10.46
C GLN A 376 -4.92 -5.84 -9.90
N TYR A 377 -5.67 -6.69 -9.19
CA TYR A 377 -5.20 -8.00 -8.73
C TYR A 377 -4.75 -8.88 -9.91
N ASN A 378 -5.57 -8.96 -10.96
CA ASN A 378 -5.25 -9.72 -12.16
C ASN A 378 -3.97 -9.21 -12.84
N GLN A 379 -3.80 -7.87 -12.93
CA GLN A 379 -2.60 -7.26 -13.48
C GLN A 379 -1.37 -7.59 -12.64
N THR A 380 -1.45 -7.42 -11.32
CA THR A 380 -0.34 -7.74 -10.39
C THR A 380 0.09 -9.20 -10.53
N LEU A 381 -0.88 -10.09 -10.73
CA LEU A 381 -0.63 -11.51 -10.94
C LEU A 381 0.09 -11.79 -12.26
N LEU A 382 -0.35 -11.18 -13.35
CA LEU A 382 0.30 -11.28 -14.65
C LEU A 382 1.73 -10.72 -14.62
N ASP A 383 1.94 -9.58 -13.98
CA ASP A 383 3.27 -8.99 -13.81
C ASP A 383 4.20 -9.91 -13.00
N ALA A 384 3.70 -10.53 -11.94
CA ALA A 384 4.46 -11.48 -11.14
C ALA A 384 4.91 -12.71 -11.96
N VAL A 385 4.01 -13.25 -12.81
CA VAL A 385 4.32 -14.37 -13.69
C VAL A 385 5.33 -13.98 -14.77
N ARG A 386 5.14 -12.78 -15.38
CA ARG A 386 6.06 -12.25 -16.38
C ARG A 386 7.47 -12.04 -15.81
N GLU A 387 7.60 -11.46 -14.64
CA GLU A 387 8.90 -11.26 -13.97
C GLU A 387 9.67 -12.58 -13.78
N VAL A 388 8.99 -13.64 -13.36
CA VAL A 388 9.61 -14.96 -13.25
C VAL A 388 10.08 -15.48 -14.61
N ALA A 389 9.25 -15.34 -15.64
CA ALA A 389 9.59 -15.76 -17.00
C ALA A 389 10.80 -14.99 -17.53
N ASP A 390 10.84 -13.67 -17.30
CA ASP A 390 11.94 -12.79 -17.72
C ASP A 390 13.26 -13.19 -17.02
N VAL A 391 13.23 -13.44 -15.71
CA VAL A 391 14.41 -13.86 -14.93
C VAL A 391 14.94 -15.20 -15.45
N VAL A 392 14.09 -16.18 -15.68
CA VAL A 392 14.49 -17.49 -16.22
C VAL A 392 15.10 -17.37 -17.62
N THR A 393 14.50 -16.53 -18.46
CA THR A 393 14.99 -16.28 -19.83
C THR A 393 16.36 -15.62 -19.82
N ASN A 394 16.54 -14.58 -19.00
CA ASN A 394 17.82 -13.88 -18.87
C ASN A 394 18.91 -14.79 -18.27
N TRP A 395 18.56 -15.57 -17.26
CA TRP A 395 19.49 -16.55 -16.69
C TRP A 395 20.03 -17.52 -17.73
N ARG A 396 19.15 -18.12 -18.53
CA ARG A 396 19.54 -19.04 -19.60
C ARG A 396 20.38 -18.38 -20.69
N ALA A 397 20.13 -17.12 -20.99
CA ALA A 397 20.94 -16.36 -21.94
C ALA A 397 22.37 -16.19 -21.41
N LEU A 398 22.52 -15.83 -20.14
CA LEU A 398 23.81 -15.67 -19.46
C LEU A 398 24.57 -17.00 -19.34
N GLU A 399 23.89 -18.12 -19.00
CA GLU A 399 24.54 -19.46 -18.98
C GLU A 399 25.09 -19.86 -20.33
N ARG A 400 24.36 -19.62 -21.42
CA ARG A 400 24.82 -19.91 -22.77
C ARG A 400 25.98 -19.04 -23.21
N ASP A 401 26.04 -17.81 -22.74
CA ASP A 401 27.13 -16.88 -23.05
C ASP A 401 28.39 -17.27 -22.28
N ASN A 402 28.29 -17.53 -20.98
CA ASN A 402 29.40 -18.03 -20.17
C ASN A 402 30.00 -19.36 -20.65
N ALA A 403 29.18 -20.26 -21.23
CA ALA A 403 29.66 -21.54 -21.76
C ALA A 403 30.45 -21.40 -23.08
N ARG A 404 30.50 -20.20 -23.69
CA ARG A 404 31.23 -19.93 -24.93
C ARG A 404 32.60 -19.33 -24.71
N TRP A 405 32.86 -18.88 -23.50
CA TRP A 405 34.17 -18.33 -23.05
C TRP A 405 34.92 -19.32 -22.17
#